data_64196a53314c4afc36139d3073ac056e
#
_entry.id   64196a53314c4afc36139d3073ac056e
#
_cell.length_a   1.000
_cell.length_b   1.000
_cell.length_c   1.000
_cell.angle_alpha   90.00
_cell.angle_beta   90.00
_cell.angle_gamma   90.00
#
_symmetry.space_group_name_H-M   'P 1'
#
loop_
_entity.id
_entity.type
_entity.pdbx_description
1 polymer ?
#
loop_
_entity_poly.entity_id
_entity_poly.type
_entity_poly.pdbx_seq_one_letter_code
_entity_poly.pdbx_strand_id
1 'polypeptide(L)'
;MSTTKPTQQFAFDRRRFLTRSAQAATFMGLAHTAPAWARGADLHNGAIRAGFDEVSGRDIAMTIGEGPRVVQGRRGHAIAVNGSVPGPLVRLKEGQPVRLAVTNTLDEDSSIHWHGLLLPFQYDGVPGVSFPGIKSGETFVYDIPALRQSGTYWWHSHSGLQEQAGHYGPIVVEPAGADPVQADRDYVLLLSDFTPLHPHTIMDKLKKGEGYFNYQQNTWTDDYPLSGEDRRMWARMRMMATDILDVTGSTYTYLANGRGPEEGLEYLFNPGERVRLRVINGSAMTFFNVRIPGVKFWVVGADGQNVRPVEVEEFQIGT
;
A
#
# COMPACT_ATOMS: atom_id res chain seq x y z
N MET A 1 63.88 8.83 10.06
CA MET A 1 63.27 9.21 8.76
C MET A 1 61.78 9.30 8.96
N SER A 2 61.27 10.50 9.17
CA SER A 2 59.84 10.80 9.38
C SER A 2 59.26 11.31 8.07
N THR A 3 58.26 10.60 7.53
CA THR A 3 57.53 11.03 6.31
C THR A 3 56.18 11.57 6.72
N THR A 4 56.06 12.88 6.73
CA THR A 4 54.80 13.64 6.87
C THR A 4 54.01 13.56 5.58
N LYS A 5 52.73 13.11 5.65
CA LYS A 5 51.76 13.17 4.54
C LYS A 5 51.20 14.61 4.44
N PRO A 6 50.98 15.14 3.24
CA PRO A 6 50.40 16.47 3.07
C PRO A 6 48.87 16.42 3.29
N THR A 7 48.40 17.39 4.07
CA THR A 7 46.99 17.68 4.31
C THR A 7 46.36 18.33 3.06
N GLN A 8 45.39 17.71 2.43
CA GLN A 8 44.61 18.32 1.34
C GLN A 8 43.68 19.39 1.93
N GLN A 9 43.98 20.63 1.64
CA GLN A 9 43.04 21.75 1.86
C GLN A 9 41.97 21.76 0.78
N PHE A 10 40.71 21.55 1.16
CA PHE A 10 39.58 21.75 0.28
C PHE A 10 39.36 23.24 0.05
N ALA A 11 39.76 23.76 -1.09
CA ALA A 11 39.46 25.12 -1.51
C ALA A 11 37.99 25.22 -1.86
N PHE A 12 37.23 26.07 -1.17
CA PHE A 12 35.82 26.34 -1.40
C PHE A 12 35.70 27.21 -2.67
N ASP A 13 35.27 26.62 -3.78
CA ASP A 13 35.10 27.32 -5.05
C ASP A 13 33.74 28.06 -5.09
N ARG A 14 33.79 29.37 -4.82
CA ARG A 14 32.62 30.28 -4.82
C ARG A 14 31.79 30.20 -6.13
N ARG A 15 32.44 29.99 -7.26
CA ARG A 15 31.74 29.90 -8.56
C ARG A 15 30.91 28.65 -8.66
N ARG A 16 31.39 27.50 -8.19
CA ARG A 16 30.64 26.25 -8.15
C ARG A 16 29.48 26.29 -7.14
N PHE A 17 29.64 27.02 -6.05
CA PHE A 17 28.58 27.23 -5.08
C PHE A 17 27.44 28.07 -5.67
N LEU A 18 27.76 29.20 -6.35
CA LEU A 18 26.75 30.07 -6.96
C LEU A 18 26.04 29.43 -8.12
N THR A 19 26.72 28.65 -8.99
CA THR A 19 26.07 27.92 -10.07
C THR A 19 25.14 26.82 -9.57
N ARG A 20 25.50 26.09 -8.52
CA ARG A 20 24.62 25.07 -7.90
C ARG A 20 23.44 25.71 -7.18
N SER A 21 23.61 26.87 -6.55
CA SER A 21 22.53 27.62 -5.90
C SER A 21 21.55 28.22 -6.94
N ALA A 22 22.04 28.70 -8.07
CA ALA A 22 21.19 29.17 -9.18
C ALA A 22 20.40 28.03 -9.84
N GLN A 23 21.02 26.86 -10.02
CA GLN A 23 20.32 25.66 -10.51
C GLN A 23 19.25 25.18 -9.54
N ALA A 24 19.50 25.20 -8.22
CA ALA A 24 18.50 24.87 -7.20
C ALA A 24 17.31 25.85 -7.20
N ALA A 25 17.57 27.16 -7.38
CA ALA A 25 16.51 28.18 -7.46
C ALA A 25 15.65 28.03 -8.73
N THR A 26 16.25 27.61 -9.85
CA THR A 26 15.52 27.36 -11.11
C THR A 26 14.63 26.11 -10.99
N PHE A 27 15.09 25.07 -10.28
CA PHE A 27 14.29 23.88 -9.99
C PHE A 27 13.11 24.19 -9.05
N MET A 28 13.28 25.06 -8.05
CA MET A 28 12.18 25.49 -7.16
C MET A 28 11.12 26.31 -7.91
N GLY A 29 11.51 27.13 -8.87
CA GLY A 29 10.57 27.92 -9.70
C GLY A 29 9.69 27.05 -10.61
N LEU A 30 10.20 25.94 -11.12
CA LEU A 30 9.46 25.02 -11.99
C LEU A 30 8.50 24.11 -11.21
N ALA A 31 8.76 23.89 -9.92
CA ALA A 31 7.91 23.05 -9.07
C ALA A 31 6.48 23.63 -8.91
N HIS A 32 6.31 24.94 -8.99
CA HIS A 32 5.00 25.60 -8.91
C HIS A 32 4.12 25.42 -10.16
N THR A 33 4.70 25.00 -11.29
CA THR A 33 3.96 24.73 -12.53
C THR A 33 3.60 23.26 -12.70
N ALA A 34 4.08 22.39 -11.81
CA ALA A 34 3.77 20.97 -11.83
C ALA A 34 2.29 20.71 -11.46
N PRO A 35 1.62 19.71 -12.06
CA PRO A 35 0.29 19.28 -11.66
C PRO A 35 0.22 18.96 -10.15
N ALA A 36 -0.98 19.06 -9.55
CA ALA A 36 -1.15 18.87 -8.10
C ALA A 36 -0.55 17.56 -7.58
N TRP A 37 -0.64 16.48 -8.36
CA TRP A 37 -0.03 15.20 -8.06
C TRP A 37 1.51 15.21 -8.07
N ALA A 38 2.13 16.01 -8.92
CA ALA A 38 3.59 16.15 -8.98
C ALA A 38 4.16 17.08 -7.88
N ARG A 39 3.30 17.90 -7.26
CA ARG A 39 3.70 18.78 -6.14
C ARG A 39 3.73 18.05 -4.80
N GLY A 40 3.04 16.91 -4.68
CA GLY A 40 3.09 16.04 -3.51
C GLY A 40 4.35 15.18 -3.41
N ALA A 41 5.15 15.11 -4.48
CA ALA A 41 6.44 14.43 -4.44
C ALA A 41 7.46 15.34 -3.77
N ASP A 42 7.67 15.12 -2.52
CA ASP A 42 8.67 15.65 -1.59
C ASP A 42 9.80 16.49 -2.15
N LEU A 43 9.62 17.79 -2.15
CA LEU A 43 10.71 18.77 -2.21
C LEU A 43 11.19 19.22 -0.84
N HIS A 44 10.79 18.55 0.23
CA HIS A 44 11.18 18.90 1.60
C HIS A 44 12.12 17.85 2.19
N ASN A 45 13.39 18.16 2.13
CA ASN A 45 14.49 17.76 3.03
C ASN A 45 14.19 16.64 4.03
N GLY A 46 14.67 15.42 3.72
CA GLY A 46 14.95 14.41 4.77
C GLY A 46 13.76 13.93 5.61
N ALA A 47 12.61 14.58 5.49
CA ALA A 47 11.38 14.15 6.10
C ALA A 47 10.82 12.98 5.31
N ILE A 48 10.44 12.01 6.01
CA ILE A 48 9.79 10.76 5.68
C ILE A 48 8.87 10.93 4.48
N ARG A 49 9.20 10.29 3.34
CA ARG A 49 8.35 10.30 2.14
C ARG A 49 6.97 9.79 2.49
N ALA A 50 5.96 10.62 2.36
CA ALA A 50 4.55 10.24 2.50
C ALA A 50 4.01 9.48 1.27
N GLY A 51 4.80 9.40 0.19
CA GLY A 51 4.43 8.83 -1.09
C GLY A 51 4.96 7.42 -1.31
N PHE A 52 4.46 6.80 -2.37
CA PHE A 52 4.97 5.56 -2.93
C PHE A 52 6.06 5.86 -3.96
N ASP A 53 6.94 4.91 -4.23
CA ASP A 53 7.65 4.89 -5.50
C ASP A 53 6.57 4.78 -6.60
N GLU A 54 6.74 5.53 -7.69
CA GLU A 54 5.72 5.60 -8.74
C GLU A 54 6.26 5.00 -10.04
N VAL A 55 5.43 4.21 -10.69
CA VAL A 55 5.65 3.74 -12.05
C VAL A 55 4.52 4.24 -12.96
N SER A 56 4.88 4.76 -14.12
CA SER A 56 3.95 5.36 -15.06
C SER A 56 4.44 5.24 -16.51
N GLY A 57 3.59 5.61 -17.46
CA GLY A 57 3.90 5.56 -18.88
C GLY A 57 3.24 4.39 -19.59
N ARG A 58 3.71 4.08 -20.80
CA ARG A 58 3.11 3.04 -21.66
C ARG A 58 3.77 1.68 -21.48
N ASP A 59 5.05 1.66 -21.17
CA ASP A 59 5.84 0.46 -20.94
C ASP A 59 6.37 0.51 -19.50
N ILE A 60 5.86 -0.35 -18.64
CA ILE A 60 6.16 -0.41 -17.23
C ILE A 60 6.77 -1.77 -16.91
N ALA A 61 7.91 -1.77 -16.21
CA ALA A 61 8.54 -2.99 -15.69
C ALA A 61 8.34 -3.08 -14.18
N MET A 62 7.94 -4.26 -13.71
CA MET A 62 7.80 -4.56 -12.29
C MET A 62 8.51 -5.88 -11.99
N THR A 63 9.14 -5.97 -10.83
CA THR A 63 9.85 -7.19 -10.39
C THR A 63 9.31 -7.62 -9.03
N ILE A 64 8.79 -8.83 -8.98
CA ILE A 64 8.37 -9.49 -7.75
C ILE A 64 9.58 -10.19 -7.15
N GLY A 65 9.83 -9.97 -5.87
CA GLY A 65 10.92 -10.60 -5.14
C GLY A 65 10.58 -10.70 -3.66
N GLU A 66 11.39 -11.43 -2.91
CA GLU A 66 11.20 -11.57 -1.48
C GLU A 66 12.34 -10.95 -0.67
N GLY A 67 12.06 -10.65 0.59
CA GLY A 67 13.07 -10.12 1.49
C GLY A 67 12.55 -9.89 2.90
N PRO A 68 13.43 -9.51 3.81
CA PRO A 68 13.02 -9.13 5.15
C PRO A 68 12.29 -7.79 5.14
N ARG A 69 11.22 -7.69 5.93
CA ARG A 69 10.53 -6.44 6.23
C ARG A 69 10.62 -6.16 7.71
N VAL A 70 10.88 -4.92 8.06
CA VAL A 70 10.88 -4.47 9.45
C VAL A 70 9.83 -3.38 9.61
N VAL A 71 8.93 -3.55 10.56
CA VAL A 71 7.90 -2.57 10.93
C VAL A 71 7.98 -2.40 12.45
N GLN A 72 8.23 -1.18 12.90
CA GLN A 72 8.38 -0.84 14.33
C GLN A 72 9.29 -1.83 15.09
N GLY A 73 10.46 -2.14 14.49
CA GLY A 73 11.44 -3.06 15.06
C GLY A 73 11.08 -4.56 14.97
N ARG A 74 9.87 -4.90 14.53
CA ARG A 74 9.45 -6.29 14.34
C ARG A 74 9.82 -6.77 12.93
N ARG A 75 10.65 -7.81 12.87
CA ARG A 75 11.10 -8.38 11.60
C ARG A 75 10.17 -9.50 11.15
N GLY A 76 9.72 -9.42 9.91
CA GLY A 76 8.93 -10.43 9.22
C GLY A 76 9.49 -10.73 7.83
N HIS A 77 8.81 -11.63 7.13
CA HIS A 77 9.02 -11.94 5.73
C HIS A 77 8.10 -11.06 4.87
N ALA A 78 8.56 -10.67 3.69
CA ALA A 78 7.73 -9.94 2.75
C ALA A 78 8.00 -10.36 1.31
N ILE A 79 6.93 -10.35 0.50
CA ILE A 79 7.01 -10.37 -0.95
C ILE A 79 6.82 -8.93 -1.42
N ALA A 80 7.88 -8.39 -1.97
CA ALA A 80 7.98 -7.00 -2.38
C ALA A 80 7.87 -6.87 -3.91
N VAL A 81 7.36 -5.76 -4.39
CA VAL A 81 7.44 -5.41 -5.81
C VAL A 81 8.32 -4.18 -5.97
N ASN A 82 9.30 -4.27 -6.85
CA ASN A 82 10.36 -3.29 -7.01
C ASN A 82 11.10 -2.97 -5.68
N GLY A 83 11.19 -3.98 -4.79
CA GLY A 83 11.90 -3.88 -3.52
C GLY A 83 11.14 -3.14 -2.42
N SER A 84 9.88 -2.78 -2.60
CA SER A 84 9.07 -2.07 -1.61
C SER A 84 7.79 -2.81 -1.22
N VAL A 85 7.29 -2.54 0.00
CA VAL A 85 5.97 -2.96 0.53
C VAL A 85 5.35 -1.80 1.32
N PRO A 86 4.18 -1.28 0.88
CA PRO A 86 3.49 -1.59 -0.36
C PRO A 86 4.38 -1.41 -1.59
N GLY A 87 4.08 -2.14 -2.66
CA GLY A 87 4.76 -1.94 -3.93
C GLY A 87 4.41 -0.59 -4.58
N PRO A 88 4.95 -0.29 -5.76
CA PRO A 88 4.86 1.04 -6.37
C PRO A 88 3.41 1.45 -6.69
N LEU A 89 3.14 2.74 -6.62
CA LEU A 89 1.95 3.33 -7.20
C LEU A 89 2.02 3.21 -8.73
N VAL A 90 1.09 2.46 -9.29
CA VAL A 90 0.91 2.37 -10.75
C VAL A 90 0.00 3.52 -11.19
N ARG A 91 0.58 4.51 -11.87
CA ARG A 91 -0.19 5.66 -12.38
C ARG A 91 -0.42 5.53 -13.87
N LEU A 92 -1.67 5.40 -14.25
CA LEU A 92 -2.15 5.19 -15.61
C LEU A 92 -3.02 6.36 -16.06
N LYS A 93 -3.39 6.38 -17.33
CA LYS A 93 -4.30 7.37 -17.89
C LYS A 93 -5.40 6.70 -18.70
N GLU A 94 -6.64 7.13 -18.47
CA GLU A 94 -7.79 6.73 -19.24
C GLU A 94 -7.57 7.00 -20.73
N GLY A 95 -8.01 6.09 -21.59
CA GLY A 95 -7.84 6.18 -23.03
C GLY A 95 -6.45 5.82 -23.56
N GLN A 96 -5.48 5.49 -22.69
CA GLN A 96 -4.15 5.07 -23.10
C GLN A 96 -3.93 3.57 -22.86
N PRO A 97 -3.35 2.84 -23.84
CA PRO A 97 -2.92 1.48 -23.62
C PRO A 97 -1.65 1.47 -22.77
N VAL A 98 -1.47 0.39 -22.01
CA VAL A 98 -0.29 0.16 -21.18
C VAL A 98 0.20 -1.29 -21.33
N ARG A 99 1.51 -1.44 -21.34
CA ARG A 99 2.20 -2.73 -21.34
C ARG A 99 2.98 -2.87 -20.04
N LEU A 100 2.53 -3.79 -19.19
CA LEU A 100 3.18 -4.07 -17.90
C LEU A 100 3.93 -5.39 -18.00
N ALA A 101 5.25 -5.32 -17.97
CA ALA A 101 6.13 -6.50 -17.94
C ALA A 101 6.46 -6.84 -16.48
N VAL A 102 5.92 -7.95 -15.98
CA VAL A 102 6.09 -8.38 -14.58
C VAL A 102 7.00 -9.60 -14.54
N THR A 103 8.14 -9.45 -13.89
CA THR A 103 9.11 -10.53 -13.69
C THR A 103 8.97 -11.12 -12.31
N ASN A 104 8.81 -12.42 -12.23
CA ASN A 104 8.77 -13.17 -10.97
C ASN A 104 10.16 -13.72 -10.65
N THR A 105 10.77 -13.24 -9.57
CA THR A 105 12.08 -13.75 -9.09
C THR A 105 11.97 -14.65 -7.87
N LEU A 106 10.73 -14.98 -7.46
CA LEU A 106 10.50 -15.96 -6.39
C LEU A 106 10.82 -17.37 -6.89
N ASP A 107 11.02 -18.30 -5.99
CA ASP A 107 11.12 -19.73 -6.27
C ASP A 107 9.75 -20.45 -6.37
N GLU A 108 8.66 -19.69 -6.28
CA GLU A 108 7.28 -20.13 -6.47
C GLU A 108 6.55 -19.32 -7.55
N ASP A 109 5.41 -19.84 -8.03
CA ASP A 109 4.57 -19.13 -8.98
C ASP A 109 3.94 -17.88 -8.34
N SER A 110 3.75 -16.83 -9.13
CA SER A 110 3.14 -15.59 -8.68
C SER A 110 2.12 -15.04 -9.68
N SER A 111 1.50 -13.91 -9.34
CA SER A 111 0.52 -13.23 -10.20
C SER A 111 0.35 -11.78 -9.77
N ILE A 112 -0.22 -10.95 -10.65
CA ILE A 112 -0.80 -9.66 -10.26
C ILE A 112 -2.21 -9.59 -10.83
N HIS A 113 -3.19 -9.46 -9.93
CA HIS A 113 -4.55 -9.08 -10.25
C HIS A 113 -4.69 -7.56 -10.15
N TRP A 114 -5.36 -6.97 -11.14
CA TRP A 114 -5.60 -5.53 -11.25
C TRP A 114 -7.01 -5.22 -10.75
N HIS A 115 -7.17 -5.14 -9.45
CA HIS A 115 -8.45 -5.10 -8.78
C HIS A 115 -9.29 -3.88 -9.18
N GLY A 116 -10.47 -4.17 -9.71
CA GLY A 116 -11.45 -3.15 -10.14
C GLY A 116 -11.24 -2.61 -11.56
N LEU A 117 -10.16 -2.97 -12.26
CA LEU A 117 -9.97 -2.57 -13.65
C LEU A 117 -10.76 -3.44 -14.61
N LEU A 118 -11.41 -2.81 -15.60
CA LEU A 118 -12.12 -3.48 -16.69
C LEU A 118 -11.11 -3.87 -17.77
N LEU A 119 -10.66 -5.10 -17.73
CA LEU A 119 -9.60 -5.65 -18.57
C LEU A 119 -10.08 -6.79 -19.45
N PRO A 120 -9.38 -7.08 -20.56
CA PRO A 120 -9.54 -8.37 -21.24
C PRO A 120 -9.24 -9.52 -20.28
N PHE A 121 -10.08 -10.57 -20.32
CA PHE A 121 -10.06 -11.68 -19.37
C PHE A 121 -8.67 -12.27 -19.11
N GLN A 122 -7.86 -12.46 -20.16
CA GLN A 122 -6.51 -13.03 -20.06
C GLN A 122 -5.51 -12.15 -19.28
N TYR A 123 -5.83 -10.88 -18.99
CA TYR A 123 -5.01 -9.94 -18.25
C TYR A 123 -5.56 -9.63 -16.85
N ASP A 124 -6.63 -10.26 -16.45
CA ASP A 124 -7.23 -10.09 -15.12
C ASP A 124 -6.31 -10.57 -13.98
N GLY A 125 -5.42 -11.51 -14.28
CA GLY A 125 -4.33 -11.89 -13.39
C GLY A 125 -4.67 -12.93 -12.33
N VAL A 126 -5.73 -13.74 -12.52
CA VAL A 126 -6.14 -14.80 -11.59
C VAL A 126 -5.65 -16.15 -12.09
N PRO A 127 -4.64 -16.78 -11.44
CA PRO A 127 -4.06 -18.04 -11.88
C PRO A 127 -5.09 -19.19 -11.90
N GLY A 128 -5.02 -20.00 -12.96
CA GLY A 128 -5.93 -21.12 -13.16
C GLY A 128 -7.34 -20.73 -13.59
N VAL A 129 -7.65 -19.43 -13.66
CA VAL A 129 -8.93 -18.89 -14.16
C VAL A 129 -8.67 -18.08 -15.42
N SER A 130 -7.99 -16.95 -15.32
CA SER A 130 -7.78 -16.02 -16.43
C SER A 130 -6.43 -16.19 -17.13
N PHE A 131 -5.43 -16.76 -16.46
CA PHE A 131 -4.10 -17.01 -17.02
C PHE A 131 -3.34 -18.09 -16.21
N PRO A 132 -2.18 -18.57 -16.70
CA PRO A 132 -1.45 -19.68 -16.05
C PRO A 132 -0.64 -19.29 -14.81
N GLY A 133 -0.60 -18.00 -14.45
CA GLY A 133 0.35 -17.46 -13.46
C GLY A 133 1.70 -17.09 -14.09
N ILE A 134 2.56 -16.45 -13.30
CA ILE A 134 3.93 -16.09 -13.67
C ILE A 134 4.85 -17.08 -12.99
N LYS A 135 5.48 -17.97 -13.77
CA LYS A 135 6.37 -18.99 -13.24
C LYS A 135 7.62 -18.37 -12.63
N SER A 136 8.25 -19.11 -11.71
CA SER A 136 9.55 -18.73 -11.16
C SER A 136 10.56 -18.44 -12.27
N GLY A 137 11.23 -17.27 -12.18
CA GLY A 137 12.20 -16.80 -13.16
C GLY A 137 11.62 -16.26 -14.47
N GLU A 138 10.31 -16.28 -14.67
CA GLU A 138 9.67 -15.83 -15.90
C GLU A 138 9.15 -14.40 -15.82
N THR A 139 8.89 -13.81 -16.99
CA THR A 139 8.24 -12.52 -17.16
C THR A 139 6.93 -12.71 -17.93
N PHE A 140 5.84 -12.23 -17.35
CA PHE A 140 4.55 -12.13 -18.03
C PHE A 140 4.27 -10.69 -18.45
N VAL A 141 3.71 -10.49 -19.63
CA VAL A 141 3.39 -9.19 -20.17
C VAL A 141 1.88 -9.01 -20.22
N TYR A 142 1.37 -8.09 -19.40
CA TYR A 142 -0.01 -7.62 -19.46
C TYR A 142 -0.07 -6.52 -20.54
N ASP A 143 -0.59 -6.84 -21.71
CA ASP A 143 -0.78 -5.89 -22.81
C ASP A 143 -2.21 -5.33 -22.77
N ILE A 144 -2.41 -4.36 -21.90
CA ILE A 144 -3.71 -3.80 -21.56
C ILE A 144 -4.09 -2.76 -22.61
N PRO A 145 -5.21 -2.91 -23.32
CA PRO A 145 -5.71 -1.90 -24.26
C PRO A 145 -6.08 -0.62 -23.52
N ALA A 146 -6.45 0.41 -24.26
CA ALA A 146 -6.86 1.68 -23.69
C ALA A 146 -7.93 1.49 -22.62
N LEU A 147 -7.62 1.91 -21.39
CA LEU A 147 -8.55 1.85 -20.25
C LEU A 147 -9.76 2.74 -20.51
N ARG A 148 -10.96 2.26 -20.13
CA ARG A 148 -12.23 2.97 -20.33
C ARG A 148 -12.76 3.60 -19.04
N GLN A 149 -11.93 3.67 -18.01
CA GLN A 149 -12.30 4.13 -16.69
C GLN A 149 -11.16 4.92 -16.07
N SER A 150 -11.49 5.92 -15.28
CA SER A 150 -10.58 6.63 -14.37
C SER A 150 -10.98 6.32 -12.94
N GLY A 151 -10.08 6.54 -11.98
CA GLY A 151 -10.40 6.32 -10.57
C GLY A 151 -9.23 5.82 -9.75
N THR A 152 -9.55 5.34 -8.56
CA THR A 152 -8.61 4.78 -7.60
C THR A 152 -8.87 3.29 -7.45
N TYR A 153 -7.83 2.49 -7.62
CA TYR A 153 -7.84 1.04 -7.62
C TYR A 153 -6.62 0.52 -6.89
N TRP A 154 -6.43 -0.79 -6.88
CA TRP A 154 -5.22 -1.41 -6.34
C TRP A 154 -4.86 -2.67 -7.11
N TRP A 155 -3.68 -3.18 -6.89
CA TRP A 155 -3.22 -4.45 -7.44
C TRP A 155 -2.68 -5.32 -6.33
N HIS A 156 -2.84 -6.64 -6.46
CA HIS A 156 -2.37 -7.61 -5.48
C HIS A 156 -2.15 -8.99 -6.09
N SER A 157 -1.47 -9.86 -5.36
CA SER A 157 -1.31 -11.25 -5.78
C SER A 157 -2.60 -12.05 -5.59
N HIS A 158 -2.87 -12.93 -6.52
CA HIS A 158 -3.87 -14.00 -6.41
C HIS A 158 -3.22 -15.38 -6.28
N SER A 159 -1.92 -15.43 -5.91
CA SER A 159 -1.16 -16.66 -5.75
C SER A 159 -0.88 -16.94 -4.27
N GLY A 160 -1.28 -18.12 -3.81
CA GLY A 160 -0.99 -18.57 -2.46
C GLY A 160 -1.43 -17.58 -1.37
N LEU A 161 -0.50 -17.23 -0.47
CA LEU A 161 -0.71 -16.27 0.62
C LEU A 161 0.17 -15.02 0.44
N GLN A 162 0.54 -14.70 -0.81
CA GLN A 162 1.49 -13.64 -1.14
C GLN A 162 0.93 -12.24 -0.82
N GLU A 163 -0.38 -12.03 -0.98
CA GLU A 163 -1.05 -10.78 -0.60
C GLU A 163 -0.81 -10.44 0.88
N GLN A 164 -1.05 -11.39 1.78
CA GLN A 164 -0.77 -11.21 3.21
C GLN A 164 0.71 -10.94 3.49
N ALA A 165 1.62 -11.46 2.65
CA ALA A 165 3.06 -11.20 2.77
C ALA A 165 3.49 -9.83 2.26
N GLY A 166 2.58 -9.03 1.67
CA GLY A 166 2.89 -7.67 1.22
C GLY A 166 2.86 -7.45 -0.29
N HIS A 167 2.43 -8.45 -1.08
CA HIS A 167 2.36 -8.35 -2.53
C HIS A 167 1.10 -7.59 -2.97
N TYR A 168 1.08 -6.30 -2.74
CA TYR A 168 0.02 -5.37 -3.10
C TYR A 168 0.54 -3.94 -3.28
N GLY A 169 -0.23 -3.12 -3.99
CA GLY A 169 0.07 -1.70 -4.18
C GLY A 169 -1.06 -0.92 -4.83
N PRO A 170 -1.00 0.41 -4.81
CA PRO A 170 -2.07 1.26 -5.31
C PRO A 170 -2.03 1.45 -6.83
N ILE A 171 -3.21 1.74 -7.41
CA ILE A 171 -3.37 2.19 -8.78
C ILE A 171 -4.17 3.49 -8.79
N VAL A 172 -3.72 4.45 -9.59
CA VAL A 172 -4.51 5.62 -9.95
C VAL A 172 -4.59 5.69 -11.47
N VAL A 173 -5.82 5.73 -11.98
CA VAL A 173 -6.08 5.99 -13.39
C VAL A 173 -6.59 7.42 -13.51
N GLU A 174 -5.76 8.29 -14.09
CA GLU A 174 -6.13 9.68 -14.33
C GLU A 174 -7.18 9.78 -15.44
N PRO A 175 -8.18 10.67 -15.33
CA PRO A 175 -9.18 10.84 -16.37
C PRO A 175 -8.57 11.37 -17.67
N ALA A 176 -9.17 11.01 -18.81
CA ALA A 176 -8.75 11.50 -20.14
C ALA A 176 -8.95 13.03 -20.28
N GLY A 177 -9.98 13.54 -19.63
CA GLY A 177 -10.36 14.97 -19.62
C GLY A 177 -10.09 15.64 -18.26
N ALA A 178 -10.83 16.71 -17.98
CA ALA A 178 -10.78 17.37 -16.68
C ALA A 178 -11.33 16.43 -15.59
N ASP A 179 -10.64 16.37 -14.45
CA ASP A 179 -11.11 15.61 -13.32
C ASP A 179 -12.38 16.25 -12.73
N PRO A 180 -13.49 15.52 -12.59
CA PRO A 180 -14.73 16.07 -12.03
C PRO A 180 -14.58 16.40 -10.54
N VAL A 181 -13.66 15.78 -9.85
CA VAL A 181 -13.34 16.08 -8.45
C VAL A 181 -12.15 17.03 -8.39
N GLN A 182 -12.44 18.32 -8.21
CA GLN A 182 -11.40 19.34 -8.10
C GLN A 182 -10.78 19.34 -6.69
N ALA A 183 -9.48 19.18 -6.62
CA ALA A 183 -8.70 19.24 -5.39
C ALA A 183 -7.38 19.99 -5.62
N ASP A 184 -6.91 20.68 -4.60
CA ASP A 184 -5.63 21.41 -4.62
C ASP A 184 -4.48 20.45 -4.24
N ARG A 185 -4.81 19.40 -3.48
CA ARG A 185 -3.90 18.30 -3.10
C ARG A 185 -4.59 16.96 -3.35
N ASP A 186 -3.80 16.00 -3.79
CA ASP A 186 -4.28 14.64 -4.09
C ASP A 186 -3.29 13.62 -3.53
N TYR A 187 -3.71 12.85 -2.55
CA TYR A 187 -2.88 11.90 -1.83
C TYR A 187 -3.49 10.50 -1.86
N VAL A 188 -2.62 9.50 -1.95
CA VAL A 188 -3.02 8.09 -1.82
C VAL A 188 -2.74 7.63 -0.40
N LEU A 189 -3.77 7.11 0.26
CA LEU A 189 -3.71 6.47 1.57
C LEU A 189 -4.07 4.99 1.39
N LEU A 190 -3.07 4.13 1.42
CA LEU A 190 -3.26 2.69 1.41
C LEU A 190 -3.15 2.16 2.84
N LEU A 191 -4.27 1.65 3.34
CA LEU A 191 -4.37 0.97 4.63
C LEU A 191 -4.04 -0.51 4.44
N SER A 192 -3.31 -1.07 5.37
CA SER A 192 -2.95 -2.49 5.35
C SER A 192 -2.60 -2.99 6.75
N ASP A 193 -2.24 -4.24 6.85
CA ASP A 193 -1.81 -4.86 8.10
C ASP A 193 -0.48 -5.59 7.92
N PHE A 194 0.25 -5.76 9.03
CA PHE A 194 1.51 -6.45 9.07
C PHE A 194 1.60 -7.35 10.29
N THR A 195 2.12 -8.54 10.10
CA THR A 195 2.53 -9.43 11.18
C THR A 195 3.93 -10.00 10.89
N PRO A 196 4.77 -10.22 11.91
CA PRO A 196 6.05 -10.90 11.73
C PRO A 196 5.89 -12.42 11.50
N LEU A 197 4.68 -12.95 11.70
CA LEU A 197 4.39 -14.36 11.47
C LEU A 197 4.33 -14.66 9.96
N HIS A 198 4.89 -15.77 9.56
CA HIS A 198 4.77 -16.22 8.18
C HIS A 198 3.30 -16.58 7.88
N PRO A 199 2.74 -16.17 6.71
CA PRO A 199 1.32 -16.39 6.38
C PRO A 199 0.86 -17.85 6.49
N HIS A 200 1.70 -18.80 6.08
CA HIS A 200 1.41 -20.24 6.23
C HIS A 200 1.27 -20.65 7.69
N THR A 201 2.04 -20.05 8.59
CA THR A 201 1.91 -20.31 10.04
C THR A 201 0.55 -19.86 10.55
N ILE A 202 0.07 -18.69 10.09
CA ILE A 202 -1.27 -18.18 10.45
C ILE A 202 -2.33 -19.14 9.93
N MET A 203 -2.27 -19.48 8.65
CA MET A 203 -3.24 -20.38 8.00
C MET A 203 -3.29 -21.75 8.70
N ASP A 204 -2.14 -22.33 9.04
CA ASP A 204 -2.06 -23.62 9.74
C ASP A 204 -2.67 -23.56 11.14
N LYS A 205 -2.56 -22.42 11.82
CA LYS A 205 -3.15 -22.22 13.14
C LYS A 205 -4.67 -22.07 13.05
N LEU A 206 -5.14 -21.26 12.10
CA LEU A 206 -6.58 -21.07 11.84
C LEU A 206 -7.27 -22.38 11.45
N LYS A 207 -6.61 -23.22 10.65
CA LYS A 207 -7.13 -24.58 10.33
C LYS A 207 -7.24 -25.51 11.54
N LYS A 208 -6.46 -25.30 12.58
CA LYS A 208 -6.50 -26.07 13.84
C LYS A 208 -7.56 -25.56 14.79
N GLY A 209 -7.81 -24.27 14.81
CA GLY A 209 -8.81 -23.62 15.66
C GLY A 209 -9.00 -22.17 15.22
N GLU A 210 -10.20 -21.84 14.77
CA GLU A 210 -10.56 -20.51 14.29
C GLU A 210 -10.25 -19.39 15.30
N GLY A 211 -10.45 -19.66 16.60
CA GLY A 211 -10.15 -18.72 17.67
C GLY A 211 -8.68 -18.75 18.15
N TYR A 212 -7.74 -19.37 17.42
CA TYR A 212 -6.35 -19.50 17.87
C TYR A 212 -5.70 -18.15 18.19
N PHE A 213 -5.98 -17.12 17.40
CA PHE A 213 -5.42 -15.77 17.58
C PHE A 213 -6.32 -14.84 18.39
N ASN A 214 -7.43 -15.32 18.92
CA ASN A 214 -8.31 -14.54 19.77
C ASN A 214 -7.76 -14.49 21.20
N TYR A 215 -6.91 -13.52 21.48
CA TYR A 215 -6.31 -13.31 22.81
C TYR A 215 -7.25 -12.62 23.81
N GLN A 216 -8.48 -12.29 23.40
CA GLN A 216 -9.51 -11.74 24.28
C GLN A 216 -10.40 -12.84 24.90
N GLN A 217 -10.18 -14.09 24.54
CA GLN A 217 -10.90 -15.21 25.16
C GLN A 217 -10.48 -15.39 26.61
N ASN A 218 -11.46 -15.67 27.48
CA ASN A 218 -11.20 -16.06 28.85
C ASN A 218 -10.35 -17.34 28.87
N THR A 219 -9.29 -17.33 29.67
CA THR A 219 -8.38 -18.42 29.84
C THR A 219 -8.53 -19.07 31.21
N TRP A 220 -7.82 -20.18 31.47
CA TRP A 220 -7.82 -20.84 32.77
C TRP A 220 -7.19 -19.97 33.86
N THR A 221 -6.42 -18.98 33.53
CA THR A 221 -5.64 -18.11 34.42
C THR A 221 -6.27 -16.75 34.63
N ASP A 222 -7.42 -16.49 34.02
CA ASP A 222 -8.13 -15.22 34.19
C ASP A 222 -8.71 -15.10 35.57
N ASP A 223 -8.89 -13.86 36.05
CA ASP A 223 -9.43 -13.53 37.37
C ASP A 223 -10.88 -14.01 37.56
N TYR A 224 -11.59 -14.29 36.48
CA TYR A 224 -12.94 -14.86 36.47
C TYR A 224 -12.91 -16.24 35.76
N PRO A 225 -12.52 -17.32 36.49
CA PRO A 225 -12.48 -18.65 35.90
C PRO A 225 -13.88 -19.10 35.49
N LEU A 226 -14.00 -19.63 34.27
CA LEU A 226 -15.26 -20.18 33.79
C LEU A 226 -15.76 -21.31 34.67
N SER A 227 -17.07 -21.36 34.88
CA SER A 227 -17.75 -22.50 35.54
C SER A 227 -17.53 -23.80 34.75
N GLY A 228 -17.81 -24.93 35.34
CA GLY A 228 -17.66 -26.21 34.65
C GLY A 228 -18.55 -26.36 33.42
N GLU A 229 -19.71 -25.72 33.41
CA GLU A 229 -20.64 -25.70 32.26
C GLU A 229 -20.20 -24.69 31.22
N ASP A 230 -19.90 -23.46 31.61
CA ASP A 230 -19.37 -22.42 30.72
C ASP A 230 -18.09 -22.85 30.05
N ARG A 231 -17.21 -23.55 30.78
CA ARG A 231 -15.98 -24.12 30.23
C ARG A 231 -16.23 -25.20 29.19
N ARG A 232 -17.24 -26.03 29.36
CA ARG A 232 -17.62 -27.04 28.36
C ARG A 232 -18.23 -26.38 27.14
N MET A 233 -19.04 -25.34 27.35
CA MET A 233 -19.60 -24.53 26.28
C MET A 233 -18.49 -23.82 25.52
N TRP A 234 -17.57 -23.12 26.19
CA TRP A 234 -16.40 -22.48 25.62
C TRP A 234 -15.54 -23.46 24.80
N ALA A 235 -15.29 -24.65 25.31
CA ALA A 235 -14.52 -25.67 24.59
C ALA A 235 -15.24 -26.24 23.35
N ARG A 236 -16.56 -26.09 23.26
CA ARG A 236 -17.37 -26.53 22.12
C ARG A 236 -17.63 -25.43 21.11
N MET A 237 -17.55 -24.18 21.55
CA MET A 237 -17.74 -23.03 20.66
C MET A 237 -16.53 -22.86 19.77
N ARG A 238 -16.75 -22.86 18.48
CA ARG A 238 -15.73 -22.61 17.47
C ARG A 238 -15.72 -21.16 17.01
N MET A 239 -16.82 -20.45 17.17
CA MET A 239 -16.94 -19.01 16.90
C MET A 239 -17.50 -18.29 18.12
N MET A 240 -16.89 -17.16 18.51
CA MET A 240 -17.43 -16.23 19.49
C MET A 240 -17.92 -14.98 18.76
N ALA A 241 -18.85 -14.22 19.38
CA ALA A 241 -19.35 -12.97 18.78
C ALA A 241 -18.24 -11.95 18.51
N THR A 242 -17.11 -12.07 19.20
CA THR A 242 -15.88 -11.28 19.02
C THR A 242 -14.91 -11.87 18.00
N ASP A 243 -15.16 -13.06 17.50
CA ASP A 243 -14.29 -13.79 16.56
C ASP A 243 -14.68 -13.59 15.10
N ILE A 244 -15.47 -12.56 14.81
CA ILE A 244 -15.76 -12.14 13.43
C ILE A 244 -14.47 -11.88 12.62
N LEU A 245 -13.34 -11.70 13.34
CA LEU A 245 -12.05 -11.37 12.78
C LEU A 245 -10.99 -12.45 13.07
N ASP A 246 -11.21 -13.70 12.93
CA ASP A 246 -10.31 -14.86 13.11
C ASP A 246 -8.86 -14.59 13.57
N VAL A 247 -8.32 -13.41 13.21
CA VAL A 247 -7.00 -12.91 13.62
C VAL A 247 -7.15 -11.54 14.26
N THR A 248 -6.88 -11.41 15.54
CA THR A 248 -7.09 -10.17 16.30
C THR A 248 -6.03 -9.10 16.05
N GLY A 249 -6.37 -7.85 16.35
CA GLY A 249 -5.46 -6.71 16.27
C GLY A 249 -4.18 -6.84 17.10
N SER A 250 -4.16 -7.72 18.14
CA SER A 250 -2.94 -8.05 18.87
C SER A 250 -1.92 -8.82 18.03
N THR A 251 -2.33 -9.46 16.96
CA THR A 251 -1.45 -10.18 16.01
C THR A 251 -0.88 -9.24 14.97
N TYR A 252 -1.62 -8.21 14.58
CA TYR A 252 -1.26 -7.27 13.53
C TYR A 252 -0.78 -5.93 14.05
N THR A 253 0.05 -5.28 13.24
CA THR A 253 0.30 -3.83 13.26
C THR A 253 -0.41 -3.24 12.05
N TYR A 254 -1.34 -2.32 12.28
CA TYR A 254 -2.04 -1.62 11.19
C TYR A 254 -1.16 -0.56 10.58
N LEU A 255 -1.20 -0.45 9.26
CA LEU A 255 -0.28 0.38 8.50
C LEU A 255 -1.03 1.40 7.64
N ALA A 256 -0.42 2.57 7.51
CA ALA A 256 -0.77 3.58 6.52
C ALA A 256 0.43 3.78 5.59
N ASN A 257 0.27 3.50 4.29
CA ASN A 257 1.33 3.51 3.28
C ASN A 257 2.58 2.69 3.71
N GLY A 258 2.34 1.53 4.33
CA GLY A 258 3.39 0.63 4.79
C GLY A 258 4.05 1.00 6.12
N ARG A 259 3.63 2.09 6.77
CA ARG A 259 4.17 2.62 8.03
C ARG A 259 3.26 2.31 9.20
N GLY A 260 3.83 1.91 10.31
CA GLY A 260 3.11 1.73 11.57
C GLY A 260 2.81 3.06 12.28
N PRO A 261 1.95 3.05 13.30
CA PRO A 261 1.54 4.27 14.02
C PRO A 261 2.70 5.09 14.60
N GLU A 262 3.77 4.43 15.03
CA GLU A 262 4.94 5.12 15.62
C GLU A 262 5.86 5.78 14.58
N GLU A 263 5.76 5.37 13.31
CA GLU A 263 6.61 5.87 12.23
C GLU A 263 6.05 7.15 11.61
N GLY A 264 4.78 7.45 11.88
CA GLY A 264 4.07 8.62 11.38
C GLY A 264 3.88 8.65 9.85
N LEU A 265 2.79 9.23 9.42
CA LEU A 265 2.51 9.56 8.03
C LEU A 265 1.97 10.98 7.99
N GLU A 266 2.59 11.84 7.21
CA GLU A 266 2.20 13.24 7.11
C GLU A 266 1.80 13.62 5.69
N TYR A 267 0.69 14.34 5.56
CA TYR A 267 0.26 14.99 4.33
C TYR A 267 0.20 16.50 4.54
N LEU A 268 0.88 17.25 3.70
CA LEU A 268 1.00 18.69 3.82
C LEU A 268 -0.07 19.41 3.00
N PHE A 269 -0.71 20.40 3.61
CA PHE A 269 -1.66 21.27 2.93
C PHE A 269 -1.64 22.66 3.55
N ASN A 270 -2.12 23.66 2.80
CA ASN A 270 -2.29 25.02 3.31
C ASN A 270 -3.75 25.24 3.74
N PRO A 271 -3.99 26.13 4.72
CA PRO A 271 -5.36 26.50 5.08
C PRO A 271 -6.17 26.97 3.88
N GLY A 272 -7.37 26.40 3.72
CA GLY A 272 -8.28 26.69 2.60
C GLY A 272 -8.08 25.81 1.37
N GLU A 273 -7.04 24.98 1.29
CA GLU A 273 -6.89 23.99 0.23
C GLU A 273 -7.88 22.82 0.39
N ARG A 274 -8.41 22.36 -0.72
CA ARG A 274 -9.18 21.11 -0.81
C ARG A 274 -8.23 19.94 -0.98
N VAL A 275 -8.28 19.00 -0.05
CA VAL A 275 -7.43 17.80 -0.06
C VAL A 275 -8.28 16.60 -0.47
N ARG A 276 -7.88 15.90 -1.52
CA ARG A 276 -8.44 14.59 -1.86
C ARG A 276 -7.56 13.50 -1.27
N LEU A 277 -8.19 12.59 -0.52
CA LEU A 277 -7.57 11.36 -0.08
C LEU A 277 -8.15 10.20 -0.91
N ARG A 278 -7.29 9.48 -1.59
CA ARG A 278 -7.61 8.23 -2.28
C ARG A 278 -7.33 7.09 -1.32
N VAL A 279 -8.39 6.66 -0.61
CA VAL A 279 -8.26 5.64 0.43
C VAL A 279 -8.45 4.27 -0.19
N ILE A 280 -7.48 3.39 0.04
CA ILE A 280 -7.47 2.01 -0.44
C ILE A 280 -7.31 1.11 0.78
N ASN A 281 -8.09 0.05 0.87
CA ASN A 281 -7.83 -1.05 1.79
C ASN A 281 -7.10 -2.16 1.02
N GLY A 282 -5.82 -2.33 1.30
CA GLY A 282 -4.97 -3.39 0.74
C GLY A 282 -4.59 -4.42 1.80
N SER A 283 -5.38 -4.57 2.86
CA SER A 283 -5.20 -5.65 3.83
C SER A 283 -5.88 -6.93 3.37
N ALA A 284 -5.36 -8.08 3.76
CA ALA A 284 -5.92 -9.37 3.37
C ALA A 284 -7.27 -9.67 4.05
N MET A 285 -7.59 -9.03 5.19
CA MET A 285 -8.83 -9.33 5.92
C MET A 285 -9.31 -8.23 6.89
N THR A 286 -8.61 -7.11 7.02
CA THR A 286 -8.93 -6.07 8.00
C THR A 286 -9.93 -5.07 7.45
N PHE A 287 -11.03 -4.83 8.16
CA PHE A 287 -11.92 -3.70 7.93
C PHE A 287 -11.42 -2.48 8.72
N PHE A 288 -11.40 -1.32 8.10
CA PHE A 288 -11.00 -0.08 8.76
C PHE A 288 -12.16 0.90 8.89
N ASN A 289 -12.33 1.46 10.09
CA ASN A 289 -13.11 2.67 10.29
C ASN A 289 -12.17 3.88 10.18
N VAL A 290 -12.42 4.75 9.20
CA VAL A 290 -11.57 5.90 8.92
C VAL A 290 -12.24 7.17 9.45
N ARG A 291 -11.53 7.87 10.34
CA ARG A 291 -11.95 9.11 10.94
C ARG A 291 -10.75 10.03 11.17
N ILE A 292 -10.94 11.33 10.93
CA ILE A 292 -10.00 12.37 11.33
C ILE A 292 -10.70 13.27 12.35
N PRO A 293 -10.25 13.33 13.62
CA PRO A 293 -10.90 14.14 14.64
C PRO A 293 -11.05 15.61 14.22
N GLY A 294 -12.28 16.14 14.30
CA GLY A 294 -12.58 17.52 13.94
C GLY A 294 -12.67 17.82 12.45
N VAL A 295 -12.53 16.81 11.57
CA VAL A 295 -12.64 16.96 10.11
C VAL A 295 -13.82 16.12 9.60
N LYS A 296 -14.62 16.70 8.72
CA LYS A 296 -15.63 15.98 7.95
C LYS A 296 -15.10 15.67 6.56
N PHE A 297 -15.48 14.51 6.03
CA PHE A 297 -15.18 14.09 4.69
C PHE A 297 -16.35 14.32 3.75
N TRP A 298 -16.05 14.61 2.52
CA TRP A 298 -16.96 14.45 1.39
C TRP A 298 -16.57 13.19 0.63
N VAL A 299 -17.37 12.13 0.77
CA VAL A 299 -17.19 10.92 -0.05
C VAL A 299 -17.62 11.25 -1.46
N VAL A 300 -16.67 11.26 -2.39
CA VAL A 300 -16.86 11.67 -3.80
C VAL A 300 -16.66 10.53 -4.79
N GLY A 301 -16.16 9.40 -4.30
CA GLY A 301 -15.94 8.19 -5.09
C GLY A 301 -16.00 6.95 -4.22
N ALA A 302 -16.42 5.82 -4.80
CA ALA A 302 -16.41 4.50 -4.21
C ALA A 302 -16.16 3.47 -5.33
N ASP A 303 -15.36 2.45 -5.03
CA ASP A 303 -15.02 1.36 -5.96
C ASP A 303 -14.59 1.86 -7.36
N GLY A 304 -13.72 2.88 -7.37
CA GLY A 304 -13.22 3.48 -8.60
C GLY A 304 -14.22 4.35 -9.37
N GLN A 305 -15.45 4.55 -8.86
CA GLN A 305 -16.49 5.33 -9.52
C GLN A 305 -16.80 6.61 -8.76
N ASN A 306 -17.07 7.70 -9.49
CA ASN A 306 -17.56 8.93 -8.88
C ASN A 306 -18.99 8.73 -8.36
N VAL A 307 -19.26 9.21 -7.16
CA VAL A 307 -20.59 9.17 -6.54
C VAL A 307 -21.10 10.58 -6.26
N ARG A 308 -22.41 10.72 -6.00
CA ARG A 308 -22.94 11.97 -5.48
C ARG A 308 -22.27 12.26 -4.13
N PRO A 309 -21.66 13.44 -3.93
CA PRO A 309 -20.94 13.76 -2.69
C PRO A 309 -21.84 13.61 -1.45
N VAL A 310 -21.32 12.89 -0.45
CA VAL A 310 -21.98 12.67 0.84
C VAL A 310 -21.03 13.11 1.95
N GLU A 311 -21.50 13.99 2.84
CA GLU A 311 -20.76 14.43 4.02
C GLU A 311 -20.85 13.36 5.12
N VAL A 312 -19.69 12.96 5.65
CA VAL A 312 -19.59 12.00 6.76
C VAL A 312 -18.48 12.41 7.73
N GLU A 313 -18.58 11.98 8.98
CA GLU A 313 -17.51 12.15 9.98
C GLU A 313 -16.60 10.92 10.05
N GLU A 314 -17.14 9.77 9.64
CA GLU A 314 -16.47 8.48 9.64
C GLU A 314 -17.04 7.62 8.52
N PHE A 315 -16.22 6.77 7.93
CA PHE A 315 -16.67 5.73 7.00
C PHE A 315 -15.90 4.44 7.24
N GLN A 316 -16.53 3.32 6.91
CA GLN A 316 -15.90 2.00 6.94
C GLN A 316 -15.46 1.62 5.54
N ILE A 317 -14.30 0.99 5.45
CA ILE A 317 -13.77 0.42 4.21
C ILE A 317 -13.42 -1.05 4.45
N GLY A 318 -14.03 -1.94 3.66
CA GLY A 318 -13.74 -3.37 3.66
C GLY A 318 -12.58 -3.72 2.73
N THR A 319 -12.21 -4.99 2.72
CA THR A 319 -11.23 -5.58 1.79
C THR A 319 -11.87 -5.91 0.47
#